data_47e686bab98879b0732013462845edf6
#
_entry.id   47e686bab98879b0732013462845edf6
#
_cell.length_a   1.000
_cell.length_b   1.000
_cell.length_c   1.000
_cell.angle_alpha   90.00
_cell.angle_beta   90.00
_cell.angle_gamma   90.00
#
_symmetry.space_group_name_H-M   'P 1'
#
loop_
_entity.id
_entity.type
_entity.pdbx_description
1 polymer ?
#
loop_
_entity_poly.entity_id
_entity_poly.type
_entity_poly.pdbx_seq_one_letter_code
_entity_poly.pdbx_strand_id
1 'polypeptide(L)'
;MLTKQIILKTILRIILHLLFWCVVLLFFTYFFGAGSNHFNDTLLFSLFLMPITIATTYVSIYKLIPEYLVTKRYLLFGIYSSYTLIISGYLIMLSIFFSLIYIAGFDYSKMNPITKNILLVTSSVYLVVILVSAFKLLKLNLEHTEKTKKLETK
;
A
#
# COMPACT_ATOMS: atom_id res chain seq x y z
N MET A 1 -18.04 -12.68 -28.55
CA MET A 1 -16.94 -11.72 -28.69
C MET A 1 -16.80 -10.76 -27.52
N LEU A 2 -17.90 -10.17 -27.06
CA LEU A 2 -17.88 -9.27 -25.91
C LEU A 2 -17.35 -9.93 -24.62
N THR A 3 -17.74 -11.18 -24.39
CA THR A 3 -17.34 -11.94 -23.19
C THR A 3 -15.82 -12.19 -23.16
N LYS A 4 -15.21 -12.50 -24.30
CA LYS A 4 -13.77 -12.70 -24.42
C LYS A 4 -12.98 -11.42 -24.13
N GLN A 5 -13.47 -10.27 -24.62
CA GLN A 5 -12.84 -8.98 -24.39
C GLN A 5 -12.90 -8.57 -22.93
N ILE A 6 -14.03 -8.82 -22.26
CA ILE A 6 -14.20 -8.53 -20.83
C ILE A 6 -13.27 -9.39 -19.99
N ILE A 7 -13.19 -10.71 -20.32
CA ILE A 7 -12.31 -11.66 -19.63
C ILE A 7 -10.84 -11.23 -19.81
N LEU A 8 -10.45 -10.86 -21.04
CA LEU A 8 -9.09 -10.43 -21.33
C LEU A 8 -8.72 -9.17 -20.56
N LYS A 9 -9.60 -8.17 -20.51
CA LYS A 9 -9.39 -6.94 -19.72
C LYS A 9 -9.26 -7.24 -18.23
N THR A 10 -10.08 -8.14 -17.70
CA THR A 10 -10.03 -8.55 -16.30
C THR A 10 -8.72 -9.25 -15.97
N ILE A 11 -8.29 -10.19 -16.83
CA ILE A 11 -7.02 -10.91 -16.66
C ILE A 11 -5.84 -9.94 -16.69
N LEU A 12 -5.85 -8.99 -17.65
CA LEU A 12 -4.81 -7.97 -17.76
C LEU A 12 -4.74 -7.12 -16.50
N ARG A 13 -5.89 -6.71 -15.96
CA ARG A 13 -5.96 -5.93 -14.72
C ARG A 13 -5.39 -6.71 -13.54
N ILE A 14 -5.74 -7.98 -13.41
CA ILE A 14 -5.22 -8.84 -12.33
C ILE A 14 -3.70 -8.98 -12.46
N ILE A 15 -3.19 -9.24 -13.66
CA ILE A 15 -1.75 -9.38 -13.93
C ILE A 15 -1.02 -8.08 -13.55
N LEU A 16 -1.56 -6.92 -13.93
CA LEU A 16 -0.96 -5.62 -13.60
C LEU A 16 -0.91 -5.39 -12.08
N HIS A 17 -1.99 -5.75 -11.37
CA HIS A 17 -2.01 -5.64 -9.91
C HIS A 17 -0.99 -6.56 -9.25
N LEU A 18 -0.90 -7.80 -9.70
CA LEU A 18 0.08 -8.77 -9.18
C LEU A 18 1.50 -8.28 -9.44
N LEU A 19 1.77 -7.78 -10.64
CA LEU A 19 3.08 -7.26 -11.01
C LEU A 19 3.45 -6.05 -10.15
N PHE A 20 2.52 -5.15 -9.93
CA PHE A 20 2.71 -3.98 -9.06
C PHE A 20 3.06 -4.42 -7.64
N TRP A 21 2.32 -5.38 -7.08
CA TRP A 21 2.57 -5.85 -5.71
C TRP A 21 3.88 -6.62 -5.62
N CYS A 22 4.30 -7.32 -6.67
CA CYS A 22 5.63 -7.93 -6.72
C CYS A 22 6.73 -6.88 -6.67
N VAL A 23 6.57 -5.76 -7.39
CA VAL A 23 7.52 -4.66 -7.36
C VAL A 23 7.59 -4.04 -5.96
N VAL A 24 6.45 -3.87 -5.30
CA VAL A 24 6.39 -3.36 -3.92
C VAL A 24 7.10 -4.31 -2.97
N LEU A 25 6.89 -5.62 -3.11
CA LEU A 25 7.57 -6.64 -2.30
C LEU A 25 9.08 -6.57 -2.48
N LEU A 26 9.56 -6.46 -3.70
CA LEU A 26 10.99 -6.31 -4.00
C LEU A 26 11.55 -5.02 -3.40
N PHE A 27 10.80 -3.94 -3.48
CA PHE A 27 11.18 -2.66 -2.87
C PHE A 27 11.35 -2.81 -1.36
N PHE A 28 10.39 -3.42 -0.68
CA PHE A 28 10.49 -3.65 0.76
C PHE A 28 11.66 -4.56 1.12
N THR A 29 11.84 -5.64 0.37
CA THR A 29 12.94 -6.59 0.60
C THR A 29 14.30 -5.89 0.44
N TYR A 30 14.46 -5.08 -0.58
CA TYR A 30 15.68 -4.32 -0.80
C TYR A 30 15.89 -3.27 0.27
N PHE A 31 14.85 -2.50 0.59
CA PHE A 31 14.92 -1.41 1.56
C PHE A 31 15.24 -1.93 2.97
N PHE A 32 14.50 -2.94 3.42
CA PHE A 32 14.72 -3.51 4.75
C PHE A 32 15.94 -4.40 4.82
N GLY A 33 16.41 -4.91 3.69
CA GLY A 33 17.62 -5.72 3.60
C GLY A 33 18.91 -4.93 3.50
N ALA A 34 18.83 -3.60 3.41
CA ALA A 34 20.01 -2.76 3.32
C ALA A 34 20.86 -2.91 4.60
N GLY A 35 22.09 -3.35 4.44
CA GLY A 35 22.98 -3.61 5.56
C GLY A 35 22.82 -4.98 6.23
N SER A 36 21.98 -5.85 5.69
CA SER A 36 21.74 -7.20 6.19
C SER A 36 22.14 -8.23 5.13
N ASN A 37 22.79 -9.30 5.57
CA ASN A 37 23.16 -10.41 4.70
C ASN A 37 22.11 -11.53 4.65
N HIS A 38 20.97 -11.34 5.35
CA HIS A 38 19.93 -12.35 5.46
C HIS A 38 18.73 -11.99 4.58
N PHE A 39 18.80 -12.33 3.30
CA PHE A 39 17.75 -12.05 2.34
C PHE A 39 16.44 -12.74 2.68
N ASN A 40 16.49 -14.01 3.12
CA ASN A 40 15.29 -14.78 3.44
C ASN A 40 14.50 -14.19 4.60
N ASP A 41 15.19 -13.73 5.65
CA ASP A 41 14.55 -13.11 6.81
C ASP A 41 13.88 -11.78 6.43
N THR A 42 14.54 -11.00 5.59
CA THR A 42 13.99 -9.74 5.08
C THR A 42 12.76 -9.99 4.20
N LEU A 43 12.81 -11.03 3.38
CA LEU A 43 11.68 -11.42 2.53
C LEU A 43 10.47 -11.82 3.38
N LEU A 44 10.69 -12.62 4.43
CA LEU A 44 9.61 -13.00 5.37
C LEU A 44 9.00 -11.79 6.05
N PHE A 45 9.82 -10.86 6.53
CA PHE A 45 9.34 -9.63 7.14
C PHE A 45 8.50 -8.80 6.15
N SER A 46 8.98 -8.68 4.92
CA SER A 46 8.24 -7.98 3.85
C SER A 46 6.91 -8.65 3.57
N LEU A 47 6.86 -9.99 3.56
CA LEU A 47 5.62 -10.74 3.39
C LEU A 47 4.63 -10.49 4.52
N PHE A 48 5.09 -10.32 5.77
CA PHE A 48 4.23 -9.95 6.89
C PHE A 48 3.62 -8.54 6.71
N LEU A 49 4.38 -7.62 6.09
CA LEU A 49 3.90 -6.26 5.85
C LEU A 49 2.94 -6.16 4.65
N MET A 50 3.02 -7.08 3.71
CA MET A 50 2.23 -7.00 2.47
C MET A 50 0.72 -6.94 2.71
N PRO A 51 0.09 -7.79 3.55
CA PRO A 51 -1.35 -7.70 3.80
C PRO A 51 -1.76 -6.34 4.36
N ILE A 52 -0.94 -5.77 5.26
CA ILE A 52 -1.21 -4.48 5.88
C ILE A 52 -1.15 -3.37 4.83
N THR A 53 -0.10 -3.39 3.99
CA THR A 53 0.09 -2.42 2.92
C THR A 53 -1.06 -2.49 1.91
N ILE A 54 -1.45 -3.70 1.50
CA ILE A 54 -2.54 -3.92 0.55
C ILE A 54 -3.85 -3.39 1.14
N ALA A 55 -4.17 -3.76 2.38
CA ALA A 55 -5.40 -3.34 3.04
C ALA A 55 -5.46 -1.82 3.19
N THR A 56 -4.38 -1.19 3.66
CA THR A 56 -4.30 0.26 3.83
C THR A 56 -4.45 0.99 2.50
N THR A 57 -3.79 0.49 1.46
CA THR A 57 -3.85 1.07 0.12
C THR A 57 -5.28 1.01 -0.43
N TYR A 58 -5.94 -0.14 -0.33
CA TYR A 58 -7.30 -0.29 -0.85
C TYR A 58 -8.30 0.55 -0.07
N VAL A 59 -8.17 0.65 1.25
CA VAL A 59 -9.02 1.54 2.06
C VAL A 59 -8.85 2.98 1.58
N SER A 60 -7.62 3.42 1.34
CA SER A 60 -7.34 4.78 0.88
C SER A 60 -7.94 5.06 -0.50
N ILE A 61 -7.70 4.17 -1.49
CA ILE A 61 -8.10 4.44 -2.87
C ILE A 61 -9.58 4.19 -3.14
N TYR A 62 -10.24 3.31 -2.37
CA TYR A 62 -11.64 2.98 -2.62
C TYR A 62 -12.60 3.68 -1.67
N LYS A 63 -12.16 4.08 -0.49
CA LYS A 63 -13.03 4.69 0.50
C LYS A 63 -12.65 6.14 0.81
N LEU A 64 -11.42 6.40 1.21
CA LEU A 64 -11.02 7.73 1.68
C LEU A 64 -11.02 8.76 0.55
N ILE A 65 -10.43 8.43 -0.59
CA ILE A 65 -10.32 9.36 -1.70
C ILE A 65 -11.67 9.61 -2.38
N PRO A 66 -12.42 8.56 -2.82
CA PRO A 66 -13.68 8.80 -3.54
C PRO A 66 -14.77 9.42 -2.66
N GLU A 67 -14.88 9.01 -1.39
CA GLU A 67 -15.97 9.45 -0.54
C GLU A 67 -15.71 10.80 0.14
N TYR A 68 -14.47 11.10 0.49
CA TYR A 68 -14.17 12.27 1.33
C TYR A 68 -13.33 13.32 0.62
N LEU A 69 -12.32 12.93 -0.11
CA LEU A 69 -11.42 13.89 -0.76
C LEU A 69 -12.05 14.48 -2.02
N VAL A 70 -12.62 13.66 -2.88
CA VAL A 70 -13.25 14.12 -4.13
C VAL A 70 -14.48 14.96 -3.86
N THR A 71 -15.25 14.63 -2.80
CA THR A 71 -16.45 15.37 -2.38
C THR A 71 -16.13 16.62 -1.55
N LYS A 72 -14.84 16.96 -1.39
CA LYS A 72 -14.35 18.13 -0.65
C LYS A 72 -14.68 18.10 0.85
N ARG A 73 -14.87 16.92 1.41
CA ARG A 73 -15.06 16.74 2.86
C ARG A 73 -13.69 16.55 3.54
N TYR A 74 -12.87 17.61 3.52
CA TYR A 74 -11.49 17.52 3.99
C TYR A 74 -11.37 17.18 5.47
N LEU A 75 -12.28 17.69 6.30
CA LEU A 75 -12.27 17.40 7.73
C LEU A 75 -12.49 15.92 8.00
N LEU A 76 -13.51 15.32 7.37
CA LEU A 76 -13.79 13.89 7.49
C LEU A 76 -12.65 13.05 6.91
N PHE A 77 -12.07 13.48 5.79
CA PHE A 77 -10.90 12.82 5.20
C PHE A 77 -9.74 12.79 6.19
N GLY A 78 -9.44 13.91 6.84
CA GLY A 78 -8.38 14.00 7.83
C GLY A 78 -8.61 13.09 9.03
N ILE A 79 -9.85 13.06 9.55
CA ILE A 79 -10.21 12.23 10.71
C ILE A 79 -10.07 10.75 10.37
N TYR A 80 -10.65 10.30 9.26
CA TYR A 80 -10.60 8.89 8.87
C TYR A 80 -9.21 8.45 8.44
N SER A 81 -8.42 9.35 7.82
CA SER A 81 -7.01 9.08 7.53
C SER A 81 -6.21 8.87 8.81
N SER A 82 -6.48 9.67 9.84
CA SER A 82 -5.83 9.53 11.15
C SER A 82 -6.17 8.19 11.80
N TYR A 83 -7.44 7.77 11.75
CA TYR A 83 -7.84 6.45 12.24
C TYR A 83 -7.15 5.33 11.49
N THR A 84 -7.07 5.45 10.15
CA THR A 84 -6.38 4.47 9.31
C THR A 84 -4.90 4.39 9.68
N LEU A 85 -4.26 5.52 9.93
CA LEU A 85 -2.87 5.60 10.35
C LEU A 85 -2.65 4.86 11.68
N ILE A 86 -3.51 5.10 12.67
CA ILE A 86 -3.40 4.47 13.99
C ILE A 86 -3.58 2.95 13.86
N ILE A 87 -4.59 2.50 13.13
CA ILE A 87 -4.85 1.06 12.93
C ILE A 87 -3.69 0.40 12.20
N SER A 88 -3.20 1.03 11.13
CA SER A 88 -2.06 0.52 10.37
C SER A 88 -0.79 0.45 11.21
N GLY A 89 -0.54 1.47 12.02
CA GLY A 89 0.60 1.49 12.95
C GLY A 89 0.53 0.34 13.95
N TYR A 90 -0.66 0.07 14.48
CA TYR A 90 -0.86 -1.05 15.38
C TYR A 90 -0.59 -2.39 14.69
N LEU A 91 -1.10 -2.56 13.47
CA LEU A 91 -0.87 -3.78 12.69
C LEU A 91 0.60 -3.95 12.32
N ILE A 92 1.29 -2.86 12.00
CA ILE A 92 2.74 -2.88 11.73
C ILE A 92 3.51 -3.30 12.99
N MET A 93 3.10 -2.80 14.16
CA MET A 93 3.71 -3.18 15.42
C MET A 93 3.55 -4.69 15.68
N LEU A 94 2.36 -5.24 15.39
CA LEU A 94 2.14 -6.68 15.47
C LEU A 94 3.02 -7.44 14.49
N SER A 95 3.23 -6.95 13.28
CA SER A 95 4.12 -7.57 12.29
C SER A 95 5.57 -7.61 12.77
N ILE A 96 6.04 -6.54 13.39
CA ILE A 96 7.38 -6.48 13.98
C ILE A 96 7.49 -7.52 15.12
N PHE A 97 6.45 -7.62 15.94
CA PHE A 97 6.41 -8.60 17.03
C PHE A 97 6.43 -10.04 16.50
N PHE A 98 5.64 -10.35 15.47
CA PHE A 98 5.68 -11.67 14.83
C PHE A 98 7.05 -11.95 14.20
N SER A 99 7.68 -10.95 13.62
CA SER A 99 9.03 -11.06 13.08
C SER A 99 10.03 -11.42 14.19
N LEU A 100 9.90 -10.81 15.36
CA LEU A 100 10.74 -11.15 16.51
C LEU A 100 10.59 -12.62 16.89
N ILE A 101 9.37 -13.14 16.88
CA ILE A 101 9.09 -14.52 17.26
C ILE A 101 9.62 -15.50 16.21
N TYR A 102 9.25 -15.31 14.93
CA TYR A 102 9.48 -16.29 13.88
C TYR A 102 10.85 -16.20 13.23
N ILE A 103 11.39 -14.99 13.12
CA ILE A 103 12.66 -14.77 12.41
C ILE A 103 13.82 -14.76 13.38
N ALA A 104 13.72 -13.98 14.45
CA ALA A 104 14.81 -13.77 15.39
C ALA A 104 14.81 -14.74 16.57
N GLY A 105 13.81 -15.62 16.69
CA GLY A 105 13.72 -16.60 17.77
C GLY A 105 13.75 -15.99 19.16
N PHE A 106 13.01 -14.89 19.35
CA PHE A 106 12.93 -14.12 20.59
C PHE A 106 14.21 -13.34 20.95
N ASP A 107 15.21 -13.32 20.05
CA ASP A 107 16.44 -12.56 20.27
C ASP A 107 16.39 -11.24 19.52
N TYR A 108 16.12 -10.16 20.26
CA TYR A 108 15.99 -8.81 19.70
C TYR A 108 17.27 -8.34 19.00
N SER A 109 18.43 -8.81 19.45
CA SER A 109 19.71 -8.41 18.87
C SER A 109 19.92 -8.92 17.44
N LYS A 110 19.24 -10.03 17.08
CA LYS A 110 19.33 -10.63 15.75
C LYS A 110 18.47 -9.91 14.70
N MET A 111 17.57 -9.04 15.15
CA MET A 111 16.73 -8.28 14.21
C MET A 111 17.55 -7.22 13.49
N ASN A 112 17.20 -6.98 12.22
CA ASN A 112 17.77 -5.89 11.46
C ASN A 112 17.42 -4.54 12.10
N PRO A 113 18.39 -3.62 12.28
CA PRO A 113 18.12 -2.31 12.89
C PRO A 113 17.00 -1.52 12.20
N ILE A 114 16.86 -1.64 10.89
CA ILE A 114 15.82 -0.94 10.13
C ILE A 114 14.43 -1.48 10.50
N THR A 115 14.30 -2.81 10.65
CA THR A 115 13.01 -3.43 10.99
C THR A 115 12.60 -3.22 12.45
N LYS A 116 13.54 -2.83 13.33
CA LYS A 116 13.23 -2.49 14.72
C LYS A 116 12.56 -1.13 14.85
N ASN A 117 12.79 -0.24 13.91
CA ASN A 117 12.29 1.14 14.00
C ASN A 117 10.91 1.21 13.36
N ILE A 118 9.87 1.32 14.22
CA ILE A 118 8.49 1.37 13.77
C ILE A 118 8.22 2.59 12.88
N LEU A 119 8.91 3.71 13.12
CA LEU A 119 8.74 4.92 12.33
C LEU A 119 9.20 4.73 10.89
N LEU A 120 10.35 4.07 10.70
CA LEU A 120 10.87 3.77 9.36
C LEU A 120 9.96 2.80 8.61
N VAL A 121 9.49 1.74 9.29
CA VAL A 121 8.59 0.76 8.68
C VAL A 121 7.27 1.41 8.29
N THR A 122 6.68 2.19 9.18
CA THR A 122 5.43 2.90 8.92
C THR A 122 5.59 3.89 7.77
N SER A 123 6.70 4.63 7.75
CA SER A 123 7.00 5.58 6.67
C SER A 123 7.09 4.88 5.31
N SER A 124 7.73 3.71 5.26
CA SER A 124 7.86 2.93 4.02
C SER A 124 6.50 2.46 3.51
N VAL A 125 5.64 1.94 4.40
CA VAL A 125 4.29 1.51 4.05
C VAL A 125 3.48 2.69 3.52
N TYR A 126 3.53 3.83 4.21
CA TYR A 126 2.77 5.02 3.80
C TYR A 126 3.31 5.67 2.55
N LEU A 127 4.61 5.56 2.28
CA LEU A 127 5.17 6.00 1.00
C LEU A 127 4.50 5.29 -0.17
N VAL A 128 4.33 3.97 -0.07
CA VAL A 128 3.63 3.17 -1.10
C VAL A 128 2.17 3.61 -1.18
N VAL A 129 1.49 3.76 -0.04
CA VAL A 129 0.08 4.18 0.01
C VAL A 129 -0.10 5.55 -0.65
N ILE A 130 0.78 6.50 -0.34
CA ILE A 130 0.73 7.85 -0.90
C ILE A 130 0.94 7.83 -2.42
N LEU A 131 1.92 7.05 -2.90
CA LEU A 131 2.18 6.92 -4.34
C LEU A 131 0.97 6.38 -5.09
N VAL A 132 0.37 5.29 -4.59
CA VAL A 132 -0.82 4.70 -5.22
C VAL A 132 -1.99 5.67 -5.15
N SER A 133 -2.17 6.35 -4.03
CA SER A 133 -3.23 7.34 -3.84
C SER A 133 -3.08 8.51 -4.82
N ALA A 134 -1.86 8.98 -5.04
CA ALA A 134 -1.57 10.04 -6.00
C ALA A 134 -1.94 9.62 -7.43
N PHE A 135 -1.58 8.40 -7.83
CA PHE A 135 -1.97 7.87 -9.14
C PHE A 135 -3.48 7.75 -9.28
N LYS A 136 -4.16 7.29 -8.24
CA LYS A 136 -5.62 7.18 -8.25
C LYS A 136 -6.28 8.56 -8.38
N LEU A 137 -5.77 9.54 -7.65
CA LEU A 137 -6.28 10.91 -7.69
C LEU A 137 -6.10 11.53 -9.09
N LEU A 138 -4.92 11.32 -9.71
CA LEU A 138 -4.64 11.76 -11.07
C LEU A 138 -5.63 11.15 -12.06
N LYS A 139 -5.86 9.84 -11.94
CA LYS A 139 -6.79 9.12 -12.81
C LYS A 139 -8.20 9.69 -12.68
N LEU A 140 -8.67 9.95 -11.47
CA LEU A 140 -9.99 10.53 -11.22
C LEU A 140 -10.11 11.94 -11.80
N ASN A 141 -9.06 12.76 -11.67
CA ASN A 141 -9.04 14.10 -12.25
C ASN A 141 -9.13 14.07 -13.77
N LEU A 142 -8.38 13.16 -14.41
CA LEU A 142 -8.42 13.00 -15.87
C LEU A 142 -9.79 12.56 -16.35
N GLU A 143 -10.42 11.60 -15.66
CA GLU A 143 -11.77 11.15 -15.99
C GLU A 143 -12.78 12.28 -15.85
N HIS A 144 -12.68 13.08 -14.79
CA HIS A 144 -13.56 14.23 -14.57
C HIS A 144 -13.39 15.28 -15.67
N THR A 145 -12.16 15.57 -16.07
CA THR A 145 -11.85 16.52 -17.12
C THR A 145 -12.44 16.06 -18.48
N GLU A 146 -12.30 14.76 -18.80
CA GLU A 146 -12.87 14.20 -20.02
C GLU A 146 -14.39 14.30 -20.04
N LYS A 147 -15.05 13.99 -18.94
CA LYS A 147 -16.51 14.10 -18.81
C LYS A 147 -16.98 15.54 -18.98
N THR A 148 -16.25 16.49 -18.40
CA THR A 148 -16.56 17.90 -18.53
C THR A 148 -16.42 18.37 -19.99
N LYS A 149 -15.36 17.96 -20.68
CA LYS A 149 -15.16 18.28 -22.09
C LYS A 149 -16.28 17.72 -22.98
N LYS A 150 -16.71 16.48 -22.72
CA LYS A 150 -17.80 15.86 -23.47
C LYS A 150 -19.12 16.59 -23.26
N LEU A 151 -19.37 17.11 -22.06
CA LEU A 151 -20.57 17.90 -21.78
C LEU A 151 -20.52 19.27 -22.46
N GLU A 152 -19.35 19.90 -22.55
CA GLU A 152 -19.19 21.20 -23.21
C GLU A 152 -19.34 21.12 -24.72
N THR A 153 -18.95 20.00 -25.33
CA THR A 153 -19.03 19.80 -26.78
C THR A 153 -20.43 19.42 -27.28
N LYS A 154 -21.35 19.09 -26.38
CA LYS A 154 -22.77 18.87 -26.73
C LYS A 154 -23.59 20.12 -26.56
#